data_cbb748c3f538745bcc42498bf94b3bb7
#
_entry.id   cbb748c3f538745bcc42498bf94b3bb7
#
_cell.length_a   1.000
_cell.length_b   1.000
_cell.length_c   1.000
_cell.angle_alpha   90.00
_cell.angle_beta   90.00
_cell.angle_gamma   90.00
#
_symmetry.space_group_name_H-M   'P 1'
#
loop_
_entity.id
_entity.type
_entity.pdbx_description
1 polymer ?
#
loop_
_entity_poly.entity_id
_entity_poly.type
_entity_poly.pdbx_seq_one_letter_code
_entity_poly.pdbx_strand_id
1 'polypeptide(L)'
;GITISEKIPDDLKVDVIVDFSSPKNAMDILESANKREIPILIGTTGFLEDQLSKINTLSKNIPILFAPNTSQGIAVLKSLINSSDQFFSADNHFHIEEIHHSEKKDSPSGTALELKNEILSIFPGAKVSIDSLREGINPGEHKLSISLDNETIELTHRAENRSIFAKGALKGAVWLLGKGPGLYSMKDIYSS
;
A
#
# COMPACT_ATOMS: atom_id res chain seq x y z
N GLY A 1 15.96 -24.59 8.73
CA GLY A 1 14.59 -24.64 9.24
C GLY A 1 14.09 -23.23 9.56
N ILE A 2 12.77 -23.05 9.71
CA ILE A 2 12.18 -21.77 10.11
C ILE A 2 12.17 -21.72 11.64
N THR A 3 12.74 -20.67 12.23
CA THR A 3 12.68 -20.44 13.66
C THR A 3 11.51 -19.50 13.95
N ILE A 4 10.66 -19.87 14.92
CA ILE A 4 9.56 -19.03 15.40
C ILE A 4 9.96 -18.55 16.80
N SER A 5 9.89 -17.23 17.02
CA SER A 5 10.17 -16.61 18.31
C SER A 5 9.22 -15.44 18.56
N GLU A 6 9.00 -15.09 19.83
CA GLU A 6 8.17 -13.95 20.24
C GLU A 6 8.85 -12.59 20.00
N LYS A 7 10.17 -12.58 19.88
CA LYS A 7 10.98 -11.38 19.62
C LYS A 7 12.01 -11.66 18.56
N ILE A 8 12.47 -10.63 17.87
CA ILE A 8 13.61 -10.74 16.96
C ILE A 8 14.85 -10.97 17.83
N PRO A 9 15.54 -12.14 17.72
CA PRO A 9 16.75 -12.39 18.49
C PRO A 9 17.84 -11.36 18.17
N ASP A 10 18.58 -10.91 19.18
CA ASP A 10 19.61 -9.86 19.01
C ASP A 10 20.77 -10.31 18.11
N ASP A 11 21.06 -11.61 18.10
CA ASP A 11 22.11 -12.24 17.30
C ASP A 11 21.68 -12.65 15.89
N LEU A 12 20.38 -12.51 15.58
CA LEU A 12 19.84 -12.86 14.28
C LEU A 12 20.38 -11.91 13.20
N LYS A 13 21.12 -12.44 12.22
CA LYS A 13 21.57 -11.72 11.05
C LYS A 13 20.55 -11.84 9.95
N VAL A 14 19.99 -10.71 9.53
CA VAL A 14 19.04 -10.62 8.42
C VAL A 14 19.38 -9.40 7.57
N ASP A 15 19.11 -9.49 6.28
CA ASP A 15 19.38 -8.42 5.32
C ASP A 15 18.22 -7.43 5.22
N VAL A 16 16.99 -7.89 5.51
CA VAL A 16 15.76 -7.10 5.46
C VAL A 16 14.70 -7.69 6.38
N ILE A 17 13.87 -6.84 6.96
CA ILE A 17 12.70 -7.24 7.73
C ILE A 17 11.44 -6.99 6.88
N VAL A 18 10.48 -7.91 6.96
CA VAL A 18 9.15 -7.77 6.32
C VAL A 18 8.10 -7.89 7.41
N ASP A 19 7.37 -6.80 7.64
CA ASP A 19 6.34 -6.70 8.68
C ASP A 19 4.93 -6.69 8.10
N PHE A 20 4.09 -7.62 8.58
CA PHE A 20 2.64 -7.69 8.36
C PHE A 20 1.95 -8.04 9.68
N SER A 21 2.21 -7.27 10.73
CA SER A 21 1.71 -7.57 12.07
C SER A 21 0.54 -6.66 12.50
N SER A 22 0.78 -5.81 13.46
CA SER A 22 -0.15 -4.79 13.95
C SER A 22 0.59 -3.48 14.16
N PRO A 23 -0.09 -2.30 14.17
CA PRO A 23 0.59 -1.01 14.34
C PRO A 23 1.54 -0.97 15.54
N LYS A 24 1.11 -1.51 16.69
CA LYS A 24 1.96 -1.58 17.88
C LYS A 24 3.22 -2.41 17.63
N ASN A 25 3.07 -3.63 17.14
CA ASN A 25 4.21 -4.52 16.90
C ASN A 25 5.12 -3.97 15.79
N ALA A 26 4.55 -3.41 14.74
CA ALA A 26 5.31 -2.79 13.66
C ALA A 26 6.20 -1.64 14.16
N MET A 27 5.72 -0.84 15.12
CA MET A 27 6.53 0.22 15.72
C MET A 27 7.69 -0.34 16.57
N ASP A 28 7.45 -1.39 17.34
CA ASP A 28 8.51 -2.04 18.12
C ASP A 28 9.57 -2.68 17.20
N ILE A 29 9.11 -3.33 16.12
CA ILE A 29 9.98 -3.92 15.09
C ILE A 29 10.78 -2.82 14.37
N LEU A 30 10.15 -1.71 14.00
CA LEU A 30 10.79 -0.59 13.34
C LEU A 30 11.90 0.05 14.20
N GLU A 31 11.66 0.20 15.52
CA GLU A 31 12.71 0.67 16.44
C GLU A 31 13.89 -0.28 16.50
N SER A 32 13.62 -1.59 16.54
CA SER A 32 14.67 -2.62 16.49
C SER A 32 15.44 -2.58 15.16
N ALA A 33 14.73 -2.44 14.03
CA ALA A 33 15.33 -2.31 12.71
C ALA A 33 16.23 -1.07 12.62
N ASN A 34 15.74 0.09 13.10
CA ASN A 34 16.50 1.33 13.13
C ASN A 34 17.79 1.23 13.98
N LYS A 35 17.69 0.64 15.18
CA LYS A 35 18.87 0.42 16.07
C LYS A 35 19.94 -0.46 15.42
N ARG A 36 19.52 -1.39 14.57
CA ARG A 36 20.38 -2.39 13.92
C ARG A 36 20.74 -2.02 12.48
N GLU A 37 20.29 -0.86 12.02
CA GLU A 37 20.50 -0.37 10.64
C GLU A 37 20.00 -1.35 9.56
N ILE A 38 18.90 -2.07 9.83
CA ILE A 38 18.33 -3.07 8.92
C ILE A 38 17.20 -2.44 8.12
N PRO A 39 17.18 -2.55 6.79
CA PRO A 39 16.06 -2.16 5.94
C PRO A 39 14.77 -2.88 6.33
N ILE A 40 13.62 -2.19 6.23
CA ILE A 40 12.33 -2.77 6.59
C ILE A 40 11.24 -2.43 5.58
N LEU A 41 10.46 -3.47 5.19
CA LEU A 41 9.19 -3.33 4.51
C LEU A 41 8.08 -3.39 5.55
N ILE A 42 7.20 -2.39 5.59
CA ILE A 42 6.05 -2.31 6.47
C ILE A 42 4.78 -2.44 5.61
N GLY A 43 4.14 -3.62 5.67
CA GLY A 43 2.85 -3.91 5.05
C GLY A 43 1.67 -3.80 6.03
N THR A 44 1.94 -3.56 7.30
CA THR A 44 0.93 -3.32 8.34
C THR A 44 0.14 -2.05 8.02
N THR A 45 -1.15 -2.07 8.33
CA THR A 45 -2.10 -0.96 8.13
C THR A 45 -2.68 -0.47 9.45
N GLY A 46 -3.37 0.67 9.44
CA GLY A 46 -4.09 1.19 10.61
C GLY A 46 -3.23 2.00 11.58
N PHE A 47 -2.13 2.57 11.11
CA PHE A 47 -1.30 3.48 11.91
C PHE A 47 -2.01 4.80 12.20
N LEU A 48 -1.75 5.35 13.39
CA LEU A 48 -2.12 6.71 13.78
C LEU A 48 -1.15 7.74 13.19
N GLU A 49 -1.52 9.01 13.17
CA GLU A 49 -0.71 10.08 12.59
C GLU A 49 0.67 10.23 13.25
N ASP A 50 0.74 10.09 14.57
CA ASP A 50 1.99 10.12 15.32
C ASP A 50 2.93 8.96 14.94
N GLN A 51 2.36 7.77 14.71
CA GLN A 51 3.10 6.60 14.23
C GLN A 51 3.61 6.80 12.80
N LEU A 52 2.80 7.35 11.90
CA LEU A 52 3.21 7.69 10.53
C LEU A 52 4.33 8.74 10.54
N SER A 53 4.22 9.75 11.39
CA SER A 53 5.27 10.76 11.59
C SER A 53 6.58 10.13 12.09
N LYS A 54 6.50 9.15 12.99
CA LYS A 54 7.67 8.41 13.49
C LYS A 54 8.29 7.54 12.39
N ILE A 55 7.49 6.84 11.57
CA ILE A 55 7.98 6.09 10.39
C ILE A 55 8.77 7.03 9.47
N ASN A 56 8.21 8.21 9.15
CA ASN A 56 8.88 9.20 8.32
C ASN A 56 10.18 9.73 8.97
N THR A 57 10.20 9.88 10.29
CA THR A 57 11.40 10.32 10.99
C THR A 57 12.51 9.28 10.92
N LEU A 58 12.18 8.00 11.17
CA LEU A 58 13.15 6.91 11.18
C LEU A 58 13.64 6.53 9.77
N SER A 59 12.87 6.84 8.73
CA SER A 59 13.31 6.66 7.34
C SER A 59 14.53 7.50 6.97
N LYS A 60 14.85 8.52 7.74
CA LYS A 60 16.08 9.31 7.55
C LYS A 60 17.34 8.54 7.96
N ASN A 61 17.21 7.47 8.71
CA ASN A 61 18.30 6.65 9.22
C ASN A 61 18.46 5.34 8.44
N ILE A 62 17.33 4.72 8.04
CA ILE A 62 17.29 3.41 7.36
C ILE A 62 16.35 3.45 6.16
N PRO A 63 16.53 2.56 5.17
CA PRO A 63 15.55 2.38 4.11
C PRO A 63 14.26 1.77 4.65
N ILE A 64 13.13 2.45 4.44
CA ILE A 64 11.80 1.96 4.81
C ILE A 64 10.92 1.92 3.55
N LEU A 65 10.41 0.74 3.20
CA LEU A 65 9.36 0.60 2.19
C LEU A 65 8.00 0.52 2.90
N PHE A 66 7.27 1.62 2.92
CA PHE A 66 5.91 1.66 3.47
C PHE A 66 4.91 1.27 2.38
N ALA A 67 4.36 0.07 2.49
CA ALA A 67 3.53 -0.56 1.48
C ALA A 67 2.29 -1.24 2.08
N PRO A 68 1.28 -0.47 2.51
CA PRO A 68 0.02 -1.02 3.04
C PRO A 68 -0.68 -1.98 2.06
N ASN A 69 -0.42 -1.81 0.77
CA ASN A 69 -0.82 -2.75 -0.28
C ASN A 69 0.39 -3.06 -1.18
N THR A 70 0.84 -4.30 -1.15
CA THR A 70 2.00 -4.77 -1.92
C THR A 70 1.65 -5.30 -3.32
N SER A 71 0.41 -5.15 -3.78
CA SER A 71 0.00 -5.56 -5.14
C SER A 71 0.67 -4.69 -6.21
N GLN A 72 1.36 -5.32 -7.15
CA GLN A 72 1.88 -4.65 -8.34
C GLN A 72 0.75 -4.00 -9.16
N GLY A 73 -0.39 -4.69 -9.31
CA GLY A 73 -1.52 -4.18 -10.08
C GLY A 73 -2.11 -2.90 -9.48
N ILE A 74 -2.20 -2.81 -8.16
CA ILE A 74 -2.62 -1.56 -7.48
C ILE A 74 -1.57 -0.46 -7.66
N ALA A 75 -0.28 -0.77 -7.60
CA ALA A 75 0.77 0.23 -7.87
C ALA A 75 0.68 0.77 -9.30
N VAL A 76 0.42 -0.11 -10.29
CA VAL A 76 0.18 0.28 -11.69
C VAL A 76 -1.07 1.16 -11.81
N LEU A 77 -2.19 0.77 -11.18
CA LEU A 77 -3.43 1.55 -11.20
C LEU A 77 -3.20 2.96 -10.64
N LYS A 78 -2.53 3.09 -9.51
CA LYS A 78 -2.15 4.39 -8.92
C LYS A 78 -1.24 5.20 -9.86
N SER A 79 -0.28 4.55 -10.54
CA SER A 79 0.59 5.21 -11.51
C SER A 79 -0.18 5.75 -12.71
N LEU A 80 -1.17 5.00 -13.23
CA LEU A 80 -2.04 5.45 -14.32
C LEU A 80 -2.88 6.67 -13.90
N ILE A 81 -3.44 6.65 -12.68
CA ILE A 81 -4.16 7.81 -12.13
C ILE A 81 -3.23 9.04 -12.06
N ASN A 82 -2.02 8.87 -11.53
CA ASN A 82 -1.05 9.97 -11.43
C ASN A 82 -0.64 10.55 -12.79
N SER A 83 -0.56 9.70 -13.82
CA SER A 83 -0.19 10.13 -15.17
C SER A 83 -1.36 10.76 -15.96
N SER A 84 -2.53 10.83 -15.37
CA SER A 84 -3.75 11.32 -16.02
C SER A 84 -4.12 12.77 -15.64
N ASP A 85 -3.26 13.45 -14.89
CA ASP A 85 -3.48 14.81 -14.39
C ASP A 85 -3.78 15.85 -15.47
N GLN A 86 -3.21 15.66 -16.67
CA GLN A 86 -3.44 16.54 -17.82
C GLN A 86 -4.75 16.25 -18.59
N PHE A 87 -5.43 15.14 -18.32
CA PHE A 87 -6.62 14.70 -19.05
C PHE A 87 -7.93 14.90 -18.28
N PHE A 88 -7.86 15.00 -16.97
CA PHE A 88 -9.02 15.14 -16.09
C PHE A 88 -8.91 16.37 -15.20
N SER A 89 -10.02 16.76 -14.59
CA SER A 89 -10.13 17.89 -13.67
C SER A 89 -10.95 17.52 -12.43
N ALA A 90 -11.03 18.42 -11.47
CA ALA A 90 -11.88 18.27 -10.29
C ALA A 90 -13.39 18.24 -10.60
N ASP A 91 -13.79 18.69 -11.81
CA ASP A 91 -15.19 18.66 -12.24
C ASP A 91 -15.64 17.25 -12.69
N ASN A 92 -14.70 16.36 -13.00
CA ASN A 92 -15.02 14.98 -13.30
C ASN A 92 -15.48 14.24 -12.06
N HIS A 93 -16.43 13.31 -12.23
CA HIS A 93 -16.85 12.41 -11.16
C HIS A 93 -16.04 11.13 -11.20
N PHE A 94 -15.41 10.82 -10.08
CA PHE A 94 -14.65 9.59 -9.86
C PHE A 94 -15.48 8.65 -8.98
N HIS A 95 -15.67 7.43 -9.45
CA HIS A 95 -16.42 6.41 -8.72
C HIS A 95 -15.57 5.16 -8.54
N ILE A 96 -15.42 4.72 -7.31
CA ILE A 96 -14.68 3.51 -6.96
C ILE A 96 -15.68 2.44 -6.52
N GLU A 97 -15.69 1.31 -7.19
CA GLU A 97 -16.38 0.09 -6.73
C GLU A 97 -15.34 -0.88 -6.22
N GLU A 98 -15.56 -1.46 -5.03
CA GLU A 98 -14.69 -2.48 -4.50
C GLU A 98 -15.46 -3.69 -4.00
N ILE A 99 -14.96 -4.89 -4.32
CA ILE A 99 -15.58 -6.15 -3.96
C ILE A 99 -14.56 -7.00 -3.20
N HIS A 100 -14.95 -7.48 -2.02
CA HIS A 100 -14.16 -8.39 -1.21
C HIS A 100 -15.02 -9.52 -0.62
N HIS A 101 -14.33 -10.54 -0.10
CA HIS A 101 -14.99 -11.68 0.56
C HIS A 101 -15.88 -11.25 1.74
N SER A 102 -16.89 -12.06 2.04
CA SER A 102 -17.92 -11.76 3.03
C SER A 102 -17.40 -11.51 4.45
N GLU A 103 -16.24 -12.07 4.81
CA GLU A 103 -15.62 -11.94 6.13
C GLU A 103 -14.80 -10.67 6.33
N LYS A 104 -14.60 -9.85 5.28
CA LYS A 104 -13.83 -8.61 5.39
C LYS A 104 -14.61 -7.57 6.20
N LYS A 105 -14.04 -7.13 7.32
CA LYS A 105 -14.72 -6.28 8.32
C LYS A 105 -14.70 -4.80 7.96
N ASP A 106 -13.58 -4.32 7.40
CA ASP A 106 -13.44 -2.92 7.02
C ASP A 106 -14.21 -2.61 5.73
N SER A 107 -14.96 -1.51 5.74
CA SER A 107 -15.73 -1.00 4.60
C SER A 107 -15.78 0.54 4.70
N PRO A 108 -15.29 1.28 3.70
CA PRO A 108 -14.55 0.82 2.52
C PRO A 108 -13.21 0.15 2.86
N SER A 109 -12.65 -0.61 1.90
CA SER A 109 -11.34 -1.22 2.06
C SER A 109 -10.23 -0.16 2.14
N GLY A 110 -9.12 -0.47 2.83
CA GLY A 110 -7.95 0.41 2.88
C GLY A 110 -7.45 0.81 1.49
N THR A 111 -7.46 -0.12 0.54
CA THR A 111 -7.07 0.15 -0.86
C THR A 111 -8.01 1.15 -1.56
N ALA A 112 -9.32 1.04 -1.34
CA ALA A 112 -10.27 2.00 -1.90
C ALA A 112 -10.08 3.40 -1.31
N LEU A 113 -9.79 3.49 0.00
CA LEU A 113 -9.46 4.77 0.64
C LEU A 113 -8.13 5.34 0.14
N GLU A 114 -7.11 4.51 -0.09
CA GLU A 114 -5.85 4.95 -0.70
C GLU A 114 -6.06 5.49 -2.11
N LEU A 115 -6.84 4.80 -2.96
CA LEU A 115 -7.17 5.26 -4.31
C LEU A 115 -7.91 6.59 -4.28
N LYS A 116 -8.88 6.74 -3.37
CA LYS A 116 -9.57 8.02 -3.16
C LYS A 116 -8.61 9.14 -2.77
N ASN A 117 -7.71 8.90 -1.82
CA ASN A 117 -6.73 9.89 -1.39
C ASN A 117 -5.75 10.26 -2.51
N GLU A 118 -5.34 9.28 -3.33
CA GLU A 118 -4.51 9.52 -4.52
C GLU A 118 -5.22 10.46 -5.49
N ILE A 119 -6.50 10.18 -5.83
CA ILE A 119 -7.30 11.02 -6.71
C ILE A 119 -7.43 12.44 -6.14
N LEU A 120 -7.76 12.59 -4.87
CA LEU A 120 -7.92 13.89 -4.23
C LEU A 120 -6.60 14.68 -4.12
N SER A 121 -5.46 14.00 -4.08
CA SER A 121 -4.15 14.67 -4.10
C SER A 121 -3.82 15.30 -5.46
N ILE A 122 -4.32 14.68 -6.54
CA ILE A 122 -4.09 15.13 -7.92
C ILE A 122 -5.17 16.14 -8.33
N PHE A 123 -6.41 15.88 -7.95
CA PHE A 123 -7.60 16.68 -8.28
C PHE A 123 -8.27 17.20 -6.99
N PRO A 124 -7.70 18.22 -6.32
CA PRO A 124 -8.27 18.77 -5.09
C PRO A 124 -9.70 19.28 -5.31
N GLY A 125 -10.64 18.81 -4.48
CA GLY A 125 -12.05 19.18 -4.59
C GLY A 125 -12.89 18.28 -5.50
N ALA A 126 -12.30 17.27 -6.15
CA ALA A 126 -13.03 16.32 -6.98
C ALA A 126 -14.08 15.53 -6.19
N LYS A 127 -15.17 15.17 -6.84
CA LYS A 127 -16.18 14.27 -6.28
C LYS A 127 -15.71 12.83 -6.43
N VAL A 128 -15.43 12.16 -5.30
CA VAL A 128 -15.01 10.75 -5.27
C VAL A 128 -15.99 9.96 -4.41
N SER A 129 -16.80 9.11 -5.06
CA SER A 129 -17.69 8.16 -4.37
C SER A 129 -17.05 6.78 -4.27
N ILE A 130 -17.45 6.00 -3.25
CA ILE A 130 -17.00 4.62 -3.06
C ILE A 130 -18.21 3.75 -2.75
N ASP A 131 -18.37 2.68 -3.52
CA ASP A 131 -19.28 1.59 -3.23
C ASP A 131 -18.51 0.33 -2.86
N SER A 132 -18.96 -0.33 -1.79
CA SER A 132 -18.30 -1.51 -1.23
C SER A 132 -19.23 -2.69 -1.22
N LEU A 133 -18.83 -3.79 -1.84
CA LEU A 133 -19.56 -5.05 -1.83
C LEU A 133 -18.78 -6.12 -1.07
N ARG A 134 -19.50 -6.93 -0.28
CA ARG A 134 -18.95 -8.06 0.48
C ARG A 134 -19.66 -9.31 0.07
N GLU A 135 -18.99 -10.15 -0.75
CA GLU A 135 -19.60 -11.37 -1.27
C GLU A 135 -18.58 -12.49 -1.50
N GLY A 136 -19.00 -13.71 -1.27
CA GLY A 136 -18.25 -14.93 -1.59
C GLY A 136 -16.85 -14.96 -0.98
N ILE A 137 -15.88 -15.38 -1.81
CA ILE A 137 -14.47 -15.59 -1.45
C ILE A 137 -13.53 -14.62 -2.20
N ASN A 138 -14.06 -13.55 -2.78
CA ASN A 138 -13.31 -12.60 -3.61
C ASN A 138 -12.08 -12.03 -2.85
N PRO A 139 -10.84 -12.22 -3.34
CA PRO A 139 -9.64 -11.71 -2.67
C PRO A 139 -9.53 -10.18 -2.69
N GLY A 140 -10.20 -9.52 -3.63
CA GLY A 140 -10.25 -8.08 -3.81
C GLY A 140 -10.31 -7.66 -5.27
N GLU A 141 -11.34 -6.91 -5.61
CA GLU A 141 -11.49 -6.22 -6.89
C GLU A 141 -11.69 -4.73 -6.64
N HIS A 142 -11.08 -3.89 -7.46
CA HIS A 142 -11.22 -2.44 -7.39
C HIS A 142 -11.40 -1.92 -8.81
N LYS A 143 -12.49 -1.22 -9.06
CA LYS A 143 -12.78 -0.56 -10.33
C LYS A 143 -12.91 0.94 -10.09
N LEU A 144 -12.13 1.72 -10.80
CA LEU A 144 -12.26 3.17 -10.88
C LEU A 144 -12.97 3.52 -12.18
N SER A 145 -14.10 4.19 -12.09
CA SER A 145 -14.84 4.78 -13.21
C SER A 145 -14.68 6.30 -13.17
N ILE A 146 -14.29 6.90 -14.29
CA ILE A 146 -14.15 8.35 -14.45
C ILE A 146 -15.16 8.79 -15.49
N SER A 147 -16.14 9.61 -15.06
CA SER A 147 -17.20 10.10 -15.94
C SER A 147 -16.77 11.38 -16.64
N LEU A 148 -16.93 11.38 -17.95
CA LEU A 148 -16.83 12.53 -18.85
C LEU A 148 -18.23 12.87 -19.36
N ASP A 149 -18.35 13.90 -20.23
CA ASP A 149 -19.68 14.38 -20.68
C ASP A 149 -20.57 13.27 -21.25
N ASN A 150 -20.04 12.47 -22.18
CA ASN A 150 -20.79 11.42 -22.89
C ASN A 150 -20.06 10.07 -22.94
N GLU A 151 -19.03 9.90 -22.13
CA GLU A 151 -18.23 8.67 -22.09
C GLU A 151 -17.73 8.40 -20.67
N THR A 152 -17.32 7.18 -20.40
CA THR A 152 -16.76 6.75 -19.14
C THR A 152 -15.47 5.97 -19.38
N ILE A 153 -14.44 6.26 -18.61
CA ILE A 153 -13.21 5.47 -18.60
C ILE A 153 -13.24 4.58 -17.35
N GLU A 154 -12.94 3.32 -17.53
CA GLU A 154 -12.88 2.35 -16.43
C GLU A 154 -11.48 1.72 -16.34
N LEU A 155 -10.94 1.70 -15.14
CA LEU A 155 -9.69 1.02 -14.78
C LEU A 155 -10.00 -0.02 -13.71
N THR A 156 -9.79 -1.29 -14.04
CA THR A 156 -10.11 -2.39 -13.12
C THR A 156 -8.87 -3.17 -12.72
N HIS A 157 -8.70 -3.38 -11.42
CA HIS A 157 -7.75 -4.32 -10.83
C HIS A 157 -8.52 -5.46 -10.17
N ARG A 158 -8.20 -6.70 -10.54
CA ARG A 158 -8.76 -7.90 -9.90
C ARG A 158 -7.63 -8.78 -9.37
N ALA A 159 -7.68 -9.08 -8.08
CA ALA A 159 -6.82 -10.07 -7.46
C ALA A 159 -7.42 -11.47 -7.68
N GLU A 160 -6.72 -12.35 -8.36
CA GLU A 160 -7.17 -13.75 -8.53
C GLU A 160 -6.92 -14.60 -7.28
N ASN A 161 -5.87 -14.28 -6.54
CA ASN A 161 -5.55 -14.92 -5.26
C ASN A 161 -4.64 -14.03 -4.40
N ARG A 162 -4.54 -14.36 -3.11
CA ARG A 162 -3.75 -13.56 -2.15
C ARG A 162 -2.22 -13.66 -2.31
N SER A 163 -1.72 -14.60 -3.12
CA SER A 163 -0.26 -14.73 -3.32
C SER A 163 0.37 -13.51 -3.99
N ILE A 164 -0.43 -12.67 -4.66
CA ILE A 164 0.05 -11.41 -5.24
C ILE A 164 0.67 -10.48 -4.19
N PHE A 165 0.08 -10.44 -2.98
CA PHE A 165 0.60 -9.61 -1.89
C PHE A 165 1.94 -10.14 -1.37
N ALA A 166 2.06 -11.47 -1.16
CA ALA A 166 3.32 -12.08 -0.74
C ALA A 166 4.42 -11.90 -1.79
N LYS A 167 4.10 -12.11 -3.08
CA LYS A 167 5.05 -11.89 -4.19
C LYS A 167 5.50 -10.43 -4.28
N GLY A 168 4.58 -9.49 -4.12
CA GLY A 168 4.89 -8.06 -4.11
C GLY A 168 5.77 -7.67 -2.92
N ALA A 169 5.47 -8.21 -1.73
CA ALA A 169 6.27 -7.98 -0.54
C ALA A 169 7.71 -8.50 -0.70
N LEU A 170 7.88 -9.72 -1.22
CA LEU A 170 9.20 -10.28 -1.49
C LEU A 170 9.97 -9.47 -2.53
N LYS A 171 9.30 -9.05 -3.62
CA LYS A 171 9.91 -8.16 -4.62
C LYS A 171 10.35 -6.83 -4.02
N GLY A 172 9.48 -6.23 -3.18
CA GLY A 172 9.78 -4.99 -2.47
C GLY A 172 10.95 -5.13 -1.50
N ALA A 173 10.98 -6.22 -0.73
CA ALA A 173 12.07 -6.52 0.19
C ALA A 173 13.41 -6.65 -0.53
N VAL A 174 13.46 -7.41 -1.63
CA VAL A 174 14.67 -7.55 -2.45
C VAL A 174 15.08 -6.21 -3.08
N TRP A 175 14.13 -5.44 -3.57
CA TRP A 175 14.41 -4.11 -4.15
C TRP A 175 14.98 -3.12 -3.12
N LEU A 176 14.54 -3.25 -1.85
CA LEU A 176 14.98 -2.38 -0.76
C LEU A 176 16.47 -2.61 -0.38
N LEU A 177 17.01 -3.78 -0.69
CA LEU A 177 18.41 -4.09 -0.47
C LEU A 177 19.30 -3.15 -1.30
N GLY A 178 20.26 -2.53 -0.66
CA GLY A 178 21.18 -1.58 -1.29
C GLY A 178 20.60 -0.17 -1.52
N LYS A 179 19.39 0.11 -1.05
CA LYS A 179 18.87 1.49 -1.01
C LYS A 179 19.45 2.25 0.17
N GLY A 180 19.64 3.54 -0.01
CA GLY A 180 20.00 4.46 1.09
C GLY A 180 18.81 4.74 2.01
N PRO A 181 19.04 5.40 3.15
CA PRO A 181 17.96 5.89 4.00
C PRO A 181 16.93 6.68 3.20
N GLY A 182 15.65 6.43 3.47
CA GLY A 182 14.54 7.05 2.76
C GLY A 182 13.22 6.34 3.03
N LEU A 183 12.11 7.05 2.81
CA LEU A 183 10.77 6.49 2.83
C LEU A 183 10.34 6.21 1.39
N TYR A 184 10.17 4.95 1.10
CA TYR A 184 9.82 4.43 -0.22
C TYR A 184 8.41 3.85 -0.25
N SER A 185 7.82 3.79 -1.42
CA SER A 185 6.51 3.21 -1.70
C SER A 185 6.59 2.13 -2.79
N MET A 186 5.51 1.42 -3.01
CA MET A 186 5.44 0.45 -4.13
C MET A 186 5.64 1.10 -5.50
N LYS A 187 5.33 2.38 -5.66
CA LYS A 187 5.57 3.13 -6.89
C LYS A 187 7.07 3.18 -7.23
N ASP A 188 7.92 3.40 -6.23
CA ASP A 188 9.37 3.54 -6.42
C ASP A 188 10.02 2.26 -6.95
N ILE A 189 9.42 1.09 -6.69
CA ILE A 189 9.91 -0.21 -7.22
C ILE A 189 9.76 -0.29 -8.74
N TYR A 190 8.78 0.42 -9.32
CA TYR A 190 8.41 0.36 -10.73
C TYR A 190 8.75 1.64 -11.49
N SER A 191 9.29 2.66 -10.80
CA SER A 191 9.80 3.89 -11.39
C SER A 191 11.30 3.70 -11.61
N SER A 192 11.70 3.29 -12.81
CA SER A 192 13.09 3.18 -13.28
C SER A 192 13.40 4.25 -14.28
#